data_04dc7a80250ae68cb09fdcde711e6742
#
_entry.id   04dc7a80250ae68cb09fdcde711e6742
#
_cell.length_a   1.000
_cell.length_b   1.000
_cell.length_c   1.000
_cell.angle_alpha   90.00
_cell.angle_beta   90.00
_cell.angle_gamma   90.00
#
_symmetry.space_group_name_H-M   'P 1'
#
loop_
_entity.id
_entity.type
_entity.pdbx_description
1 polymer ?
#
loop_
_entity_poly.entity_id
_entity_poly.type
_entity_poly.pdbx_seq_one_letter_code
_entity_poly.pdbx_strand_id
1 'polypeptide(L)'
;MEYSTGGQTAASRYEKLQSDRSTFLREAKDSSKLTIPSLIPESATGTKARIKTPFQALGARATNSLSAKLLVALLPPSTPFFKLSIDSLALIKEGGQEGLESEIDKGLRTIENALMDEIEVSNDRVAMFEAFKHLIVGGNVLLYLTDKGLKVYPLEKFVSKRDEVGNVLEIITKESVNPQALPLDFLNQIKKKENYDEKTMEDDLDIYTYVKRINDDHIWYQECKGEKIPGTDGRSKIDVSPWILLRFIRIDGEDYGRGYVEEYRGDLISLESLTQAIIEGAAASAKVLFLVNPNGQTRAATLAKAPNGAIREGSAADVSVMQVNKAGDFSIALQAIQRIEARLADAFLLASSIQRQAERVTAAEVNIMAQELENSLGGVYSILSQE
;
A
#
# COMPACT_ATOMS: atom_id res chain seq x y z
N MET A 1 -20.83 -21.62 24.63
CA MET A 1 -21.93 -20.87 24.03
C MET A 1 -21.78 -20.99 22.53
N GLU A 2 -22.69 -21.68 21.88
CA GLU A 2 -22.75 -21.76 20.42
C GLU A 2 -23.12 -20.37 19.87
N TYR A 3 -22.13 -19.69 19.31
CA TYR A 3 -22.39 -18.46 18.56
C TYR A 3 -22.91 -18.84 17.17
N SER A 4 -24.20 -19.15 17.10
CA SER A 4 -24.91 -19.36 15.84
C SER A 4 -24.89 -18.04 15.06
N THR A 5 -24.07 -17.98 14.03
CA THR A 5 -24.15 -16.97 12.97
C THR A 5 -25.35 -17.31 12.08
N GLY A 6 -26.57 -17.31 12.56
CA GLY A 6 -27.81 -17.46 11.76
C GLY A 6 -27.71 -18.20 10.42
N GLY A 7 -26.93 -19.29 10.32
CA GLY A 7 -26.81 -20.12 9.11
C GLY A 7 -25.93 -19.53 7.99
N GLN A 8 -25.32 -18.37 8.15
CA GLN A 8 -24.48 -17.73 7.14
C GLN A 8 -23.00 -18.08 7.35
N THR A 9 -22.33 -18.64 6.33
CA THR A 9 -20.89 -18.96 6.37
C THR A 9 -20.05 -17.69 6.24
N ALA A 10 -18.79 -17.71 6.74
CA ALA A 10 -17.85 -16.59 6.59
C ALA A 10 -17.61 -16.27 5.11
N ALA A 11 -17.53 -17.29 4.26
CA ALA A 11 -17.41 -17.14 2.80
C ALA A 11 -18.59 -16.34 2.20
N SER A 12 -19.84 -16.74 2.52
CA SER A 12 -21.04 -16.06 2.02
C SER A 12 -21.14 -14.61 2.52
N ARG A 13 -20.72 -14.37 3.77
CA ARG A 13 -20.67 -13.02 4.32
C ARG A 13 -19.59 -12.17 3.65
N TYR A 14 -18.41 -12.76 3.37
CA TYR A 14 -17.34 -12.11 2.63
C TYR A 14 -17.80 -11.65 1.25
N GLU A 15 -18.45 -12.51 0.47
CA GLU A 15 -18.97 -12.20 -0.87
C GLU A 15 -19.95 -11.02 -0.84
N LYS A 16 -20.83 -10.98 0.16
CA LYS A 16 -21.76 -9.86 0.34
C LYS A 16 -21.05 -8.53 0.59
N LEU A 17 -20.06 -8.51 1.49
CA LEU A 17 -19.30 -7.30 1.82
C LEU A 17 -18.27 -6.93 0.74
N GLN A 18 -17.88 -7.88 -0.11
CA GLN A 18 -16.99 -7.64 -1.23
C GLN A 18 -17.60 -6.67 -2.26
N SER A 19 -18.91 -6.69 -2.44
CA SER A 19 -19.59 -5.74 -3.32
C SER A 19 -19.44 -4.31 -2.83
N ASP A 20 -19.57 -4.07 -1.53
CA ASP A 20 -19.43 -2.74 -0.91
C ASP A 20 -17.99 -2.22 -1.04
N ARG A 21 -16.99 -3.12 -0.92
CA ARG A 21 -15.56 -2.82 -1.11
C ARG A 21 -15.19 -2.51 -2.57
N SER A 22 -15.95 -3.00 -3.55
CA SER A 22 -15.53 -3.06 -4.96
C SER A 22 -15.09 -1.71 -5.54
N THR A 23 -15.79 -0.63 -5.20
CA THR A 23 -15.47 0.73 -5.65
C THR A 23 -14.14 1.19 -5.08
N PHE A 24 -13.92 1.04 -3.78
CA PHE A 24 -12.68 1.43 -3.10
C PHE A 24 -11.47 0.62 -3.62
N LEU A 25 -11.66 -0.67 -3.86
CA LEU A 25 -10.61 -1.52 -4.42
C LEU A 25 -10.25 -1.12 -5.86
N ARG A 26 -11.22 -0.72 -6.68
CA ARG A 26 -10.96 -0.21 -8.03
C ARG A 26 -10.13 1.07 -7.98
N GLU A 27 -10.53 2.04 -7.16
CA GLU A 27 -9.80 3.30 -6.98
C GLU A 27 -8.37 3.06 -6.47
N ALA A 28 -8.20 2.12 -5.52
CA ALA A 28 -6.90 1.71 -5.01
C ALA A 28 -6.00 1.06 -6.10
N LYS A 29 -6.58 0.20 -6.95
CA LYS A 29 -5.86 -0.40 -8.09
C LYS A 29 -5.43 0.66 -9.11
N ASP A 30 -6.30 1.61 -9.44
CA ASP A 30 -5.99 2.69 -10.38
C ASP A 30 -4.88 3.61 -9.82
N SER A 31 -4.91 3.90 -8.52
CA SER A 31 -3.84 4.62 -7.82
C SER A 31 -2.53 3.82 -7.80
N SER A 32 -2.60 2.51 -7.58
CA SER A 32 -1.44 1.62 -7.59
C SER A 32 -0.76 1.56 -8.96
N LYS A 33 -1.53 1.54 -10.08
CA LYS A 33 -0.99 1.57 -11.46
C LYS A 33 -0.10 2.78 -11.72
N LEU A 34 -0.42 3.93 -11.12
CA LEU A 34 0.31 5.18 -11.31
C LEU A 34 1.46 5.38 -10.30
N THR A 35 1.55 4.54 -9.28
CA THR A 35 2.55 4.62 -8.21
C THR A 35 3.40 3.36 -8.17
N ILE A 36 2.96 2.36 -7.41
CA ILE A 36 3.63 1.07 -7.22
C ILE A 36 2.69 -0.05 -7.69
N PRO A 37 2.71 -0.43 -8.98
CA PRO A 37 1.76 -1.41 -9.54
C PRO A 37 1.79 -2.80 -8.88
N SER A 38 2.90 -3.16 -8.23
CA SER A 38 3.04 -4.41 -7.50
C SER A 38 2.34 -4.41 -6.14
N LEU A 39 1.97 -3.24 -5.62
CA LEU A 39 1.37 -3.11 -4.29
C LEU A 39 -0.06 -3.66 -4.26
N ILE A 40 -0.88 -3.27 -5.25
CA ILE A 40 -2.25 -3.74 -5.45
C ILE A 40 -2.40 -4.09 -6.94
N PRO A 41 -2.04 -5.30 -7.36
CA PRO A 41 -2.04 -5.69 -8.77
C PRO A 41 -3.45 -5.72 -9.37
N GLU A 42 -3.53 -5.47 -10.66
CA GLU A 42 -4.82 -5.38 -11.38
C GLU A 42 -5.58 -6.70 -11.37
N SER A 43 -4.87 -7.81 -11.61
CA SER A 43 -5.45 -9.15 -11.59
C SER A 43 -4.95 -9.90 -10.35
N ALA A 44 -5.90 -10.44 -9.57
CA ALA A 44 -5.59 -11.32 -8.44
C ALA A 44 -4.98 -12.67 -8.87
N THR A 45 -4.87 -12.92 -10.16
CA THR A 45 -4.42 -14.18 -10.74
C THR A 45 -2.91 -14.21 -10.86
N GLY A 46 -2.29 -14.62 -9.78
CA GLY A 46 -0.99 -15.31 -9.79
C GLY A 46 0.23 -14.49 -10.20
N THR A 47 1.29 -14.74 -9.53
CA THR A 47 2.70 -14.38 -9.68
C THR A 47 3.29 -14.40 -11.11
N LYS A 48 2.52 -14.73 -12.15
CA LYS A 48 3.00 -14.89 -13.54
C LYS A 48 2.64 -13.74 -14.48
N ALA A 49 1.74 -12.82 -14.09
CA ALA A 49 1.42 -11.68 -14.93
C ALA A 49 2.54 -10.63 -14.88
N ARG A 50 3.07 -10.24 -16.04
CA ARG A 50 4.05 -9.16 -16.13
C ARG A 50 3.39 -7.84 -15.71
N ILE A 51 3.80 -7.29 -14.59
CA ILE A 51 3.32 -6.01 -14.09
C ILE A 51 3.87 -4.90 -14.99
N LYS A 52 2.97 -4.11 -15.59
CA LYS A 52 3.35 -2.96 -16.39
C LYS A 52 3.71 -1.80 -15.46
N THR A 53 4.93 -1.30 -15.57
CA THR A 53 5.38 -0.10 -14.85
C THR A 53 4.99 1.16 -15.61
N PRO A 54 4.65 2.27 -14.91
CA PRO A 54 4.37 3.55 -15.54
C PRO A 54 5.63 4.15 -16.20
N PHE A 55 5.44 5.07 -17.15
CA PHE A 55 6.52 5.79 -17.80
C PHE A 55 7.16 6.83 -16.88
N GLN A 56 6.40 7.37 -15.94
CA GLN A 56 6.90 8.28 -14.91
C GLN A 56 7.30 7.50 -13.64
N ALA A 57 8.34 7.93 -12.96
CA ALA A 57 8.82 7.32 -11.72
C ALA A 57 8.44 8.13 -10.46
N LEU A 58 7.82 9.31 -10.65
CA LEU A 58 7.54 10.23 -9.56
C LEU A 58 6.53 9.65 -8.56
N GLY A 59 5.47 8.96 -9.06
CA GLY A 59 4.45 8.36 -8.20
C GLY A 59 5.03 7.33 -7.23
N ALA A 60 5.91 6.44 -7.72
CA ALA A 60 6.58 5.46 -6.87
C ALA A 60 7.52 6.13 -5.85
N ARG A 61 8.30 7.11 -6.30
CA ARG A 61 9.22 7.88 -5.45
C ARG A 61 8.46 8.65 -4.37
N ALA A 62 7.36 9.28 -4.73
CA ALA A 62 6.49 10.04 -3.84
C ALA A 62 5.91 9.15 -2.72
N THR A 63 5.33 8.02 -3.10
CA THR A 63 4.77 7.05 -2.15
C THR A 63 5.83 6.52 -1.19
N ASN A 64 6.99 6.11 -1.70
CA ASN A 64 8.07 5.58 -0.87
C ASN A 64 8.63 6.65 0.10
N SER A 65 8.80 7.89 -0.36
CA SER A 65 9.30 8.99 0.47
C SER A 65 8.32 9.34 1.59
N LEU A 66 7.03 9.49 1.27
CA LEU A 66 6.01 9.80 2.27
C LEU A 66 5.85 8.66 3.28
N SER A 67 5.86 7.40 2.83
CA SER A 67 5.83 6.23 3.73
C SER A 67 7.02 6.19 4.69
N ALA A 68 8.23 6.52 4.20
CA ALA A 68 9.43 6.58 5.03
C ALA A 68 9.35 7.69 6.08
N LYS A 69 8.81 8.87 5.71
CA LYS A 69 8.61 9.98 6.64
C LYS A 69 7.58 9.65 7.72
N LEU A 70 6.46 9.04 7.34
CA LEU A 70 5.44 8.57 8.29
C LEU A 70 6.05 7.54 9.26
N LEU A 71 6.84 6.60 8.74
CA LEU A 71 7.50 5.60 9.59
C LEU A 71 8.44 6.23 10.62
N VAL A 72 9.25 7.20 10.20
CA VAL A 72 10.19 7.87 11.13
C VAL A 72 9.47 8.75 12.13
N ALA A 73 8.39 9.42 11.70
CA ALA A 73 7.64 10.32 12.58
C ALA A 73 6.76 9.56 13.61
N LEU A 74 6.13 8.46 13.20
CA LEU A 74 5.23 7.69 14.06
C LEU A 74 5.97 6.60 14.87
N LEU A 75 7.02 6.00 14.27
CA LEU A 75 7.81 4.93 14.86
C LEU A 75 9.31 5.25 14.77
N PRO A 76 9.80 6.26 15.49
CA PRO A 76 11.21 6.63 15.48
C PRO A 76 12.09 5.47 15.95
N PRO A 77 13.29 5.28 15.34
CA PRO A 77 14.12 4.11 15.64
C PRO A 77 14.80 4.14 17.01
N SER A 78 15.06 5.31 17.57
CA SER A 78 15.96 5.44 18.74
C SER A 78 15.31 6.14 19.92
N THR A 79 14.03 6.49 19.84
CA THR A 79 13.31 7.17 20.90
C THR A 79 11.98 6.50 21.13
N PRO A 80 11.57 6.25 22.39
CA PRO A 80 10.24 5.74 22.67
C PRO A 80 9.16 6.67 22.08
N PHE A 81 8.26 6.11 21.29
CA PHE A 81 7.13 6.82 20.69
C PHE A 81 5.85 6.74 21.55
N PHE A 82 5.92 6.00 22.64
CA PHE A 82 4.87 5.87 23.64
C PHE A 82 5.44 6.05 25.04
N LYS A 83 4.59 6.42 25.98
CA LYS A 83 4.95 6.55 27.39
C LYS A 83 3.93 5.80 28.23
N LEU A 84 4.40 4.92 29.09
CA LEU A 84 3.57 4.27 30.09
C LEU A 84 3.43 5.20 31.28
N SER A 85 2.20 5.43 31.72
CA SER A 85 1.91 6.22 32.92
C SER A 85 0.81 5.56 33.74
N ILE A 86 0.91 5.69 35.04
CA ILE A 86 -0.17 5.29 35.95
C ILE A 86 -0.93 6.54 36.36
N ASP A 87 -2.25 6.43 36.48
CA ASP A 87 -3.09 7.51 36.96
C ASP A 87 -2.69 7.87 38.42
N SER A 88 -2.15 9.09 38.57
CA SER A 88 -1.74 9.60 39.89
C SER A 88 -2.88 9.60 40.91
N LEU A 89 -4.13 9.72 40.46
CA LEU A 89 -5.31 9.62 41.33
C LEU A 89 -5.54 8.21 41.87
N ALA A 90 -5.18 7.18 41.14
CA ALA A 90 -5.24 5.78 41.61
C ALA A 90 -4.19 5.52 42.68
N LEU A 91 -2.97 6.06 42.50
CA LEU A 91 -1.88 5.95 43.47
C LEU A 91 -2.21 6.63 44.82
N ILE A 92 -2.81 7.82 44.80
CA ILE A 92 -3.23 8.55 46.01
C ILE A 92 -4.31 7.78 46.76
N LYS A 93 -5.23 7.11 46.08
CA LYS A 93 -6.29 6.31 46.72
C LYS A 93 -5.79 5.06 47.44
N GLU A 94 -4.66 4.50 46.98
CA GLU A 94 -4.05 3.31 47.61
C GLU A 94 -3.01 3.64 48.70
N GLY A 95 -2.89 4.90 49.12
CA GLY A 95 -2.02 5.28 50.24
C GLY A 95 -0.55 5.43 49.88
N GLY A 96 -0.27 5.92 48.65
CA GLY A 96 1.10 6.09 48.14
C GLY A 96 2.00 6.90 49.03
N GLN A 97 3.14 6.31 49.47
CA GLN A 97 4.21 6.98 50.20
C GLN A 97 5.01 7.87 49.25
N GLU A 98 5.52 9.00 49.74
CA GLU A 98 6.50 9.82 49.04
C GLU A 98 7.70 8.96 48.58
N GLY A 99 7.95 8.92 47.26
CA GLY A 99 9.01 8.10 46.66
C GLY A 99 8.50 6.90 45.82
N LEU A 100 7.30 6.41 46.01
CA LEU A 100 6.72 5.29 45.27
C LEU A 100 6.56 5.64 43.77
N GLU A 101 6.16 6.88 43.48
CA GLU A 101 6.02 7.40 42.10
C GLU A 101 7.34 7.28 41.32
N SER A 102 8.49 7.60 41.94
CA SER A 102 9.80 7.52 41.29
C SER A 102 10.25 6.08 41.02
N GLU A 103 9.90 5.13 41.88
CA GLU A 103 10.20 3.70 41.66
C GLU A 103 9.32 3.10 40.56
N ILE A 104 8.03 3.46 40.58
CA ILE A 104 7.07 3.05 39.53
C ILE A 104 7.51 3.61 38.17
N ASP A 105 7.86 4.89 38.06
CA ASP A 105 8.33 5.50 36.83
C ASP A 105 9.61 4.83 36.30
N LYS A 106 10.52 4.41 37.19
CA LYS A 106 11.70 3.64 36.78
C LYS A 106 11.31 2.26 36.24
N GLY A 107 10.38 1.58 36.91
CA GLY A 107 9.85 0.29 36.44
C GLY A 107 9.18 0.40 35.08
N LEU A 108 8.33 1.41 34.88
CA LEU A 108 7.66 1.67 33.59
C LEU A 108 8.62 1.97 32.47
N ARG A 109 9.66 2.79 32.71
CA ARG A 109 10.74 3.04 31.74
C ARG A 109 11.51 1.78 31.36
N THR A 110 11.71 0.87 32.30
CA THR A 110 12.38 -0.42 31.99
C THR A 110 11.52 -1.24 31.03
N ILE A 111 10.19 -1.25 31.24
CA ILE A 111 9.23 -1.92 30.34
C ILE A 111 9.19 -1.23 28.99
N GLU A 112 9.14 0.11 28.94
CA GLU A 112 9.21 0.89 27.69
C GLU A 112 10.46 0.52 26.87
N ASN A 113 11.62 0.49 27.49
CA ASN A 113 12.87 0.13 26.81
C ASN A 113 12.85 -1.33 26.31
N ALA A 114 12.38 -2.27 27.11
CA ALA A 114 12.28 -3.67 26.70
C ALA A 114 11.32 -3.85 25.50
N LEU A 115 10.21 -3.12 25.48
CA LEU A 115 9.28 -3.13 24.35
C LEU A 115 9.90 -2.50 23.10
N MET A 116 10.68 -1.42 23.26
CA MET A 116 11.42 -0.81 22.13
C MET A 116 12.46 -1.77 21.56
N ASP A 117 13.22 -2.46 22.42
CA ASP A 117 14.20 -3.46 21.98
C ASP A 117 13.51 -4.61 21.21
N GLU A 118 12.32 -5.07 21.65
CA GLU A 118 11.55 -6.10 20.95
C GLU A 118 11.08 -5.61 19.58
N ILE A 119 10.56 -4.37 19.49
CA ILE A 119 10.13 -3.76 18.22
C ILE A 119 11.32 -3.56 17.25
N GLU A 120 12.52 -3.28 17.76
CA GLU A 120 13.72 -3.16 16.92
C GLU A 120 14.20 -4.52 16.37
N VAL A 121 14.07 -5.58 17.17
CA VAL A 121 14.46 -6.95 16.77
C VAL A 121 13.40 -7.57 15.85
N SER A 122 12.14 -7.22 16.02
CA SER A 122 11.04 -7.71 15.19
C SER A 122 11.05 -7.06 13.79
N ASN A 123 10.35 -7.70 12.83
CA ASN A 123 10.15 -7.15 11.51
C ASN A 123 9.01 -6.10 11.45
N ASP A 124 8.52 -5.61 12.59
CA ASP A 124 7.34 -4.76 12.66
C ASP A 124 7.52 -3.43 11.93
N ARG A 125 8.72 -2.84 11.98
CA ARG A 125 9.02 -1.61 11.22
C ARG A 125 8.93 -1.82 9.71
N VAL A 126 9.34 -2.99 9.20
CA VAL A 126 9.24 -3.33 7.78
C VAL A 126 7.77 -3.52 7.39
N ALA A 127 7.01 -4.22 8.24
CA ALA A 127 5.58 -4.40 8.06
C ALA A 127 4.83 -3.05 8.09
N MET A 128 5.16 -2.16 9.02
CA MET A 128 4.57 -0.82 9.08
C MET A 128 4.92 0.04 7.87
N PHE A 129 6.15 -0.06 7.34
CA PHE A 129 6.50 0.62 6.10
C PHE A 129 5.65 0.15 4.91
N GLU A 130 5.38 -1.14 4.82
CA GLU A 130 4.46 -1.70 3.84
C GLU A 130 3.02 -1.22 4.08
N ALA A 131 2.57 -1.23 5.33
CA ALA A 131 1.24 -0.74 5.72
C ALA A 131 1.02 0.73 5.32
N PHE A 132 2.00 1.61 5.54
CA PHE A 132 1.90 3.01 5.12
C PHE A 132 1.81 3.17 3.60
N LYS A 133 2.48 2.33 2.81
CA LYS A 133 2.30 2.34 1.36
C LYS A 133 0.86 1.98 0.98
N HIS A 134 0.28 0.96 1.60
CA HIS A 134 -1.11 0.57 1.38
C HIS A 134 -2.09 1.68 1.79
N LEU A 135 -1.83 2.37 2.90
CA LEU A 135 -2.63 3.51 3.35
C LEU A 135 -2.56 4.69 2.37
N ILE A 136 -1.37 5.08 1.94
CA ILE A 136 -1.18 6.21 1.02
C ILE A 136 -1.82 5.92 -0.34
N VAL A 137 -1.67 4.71 -0.86
CA VAL A 137 -2.15 4.33 -2.21
C VAL A 137 -3.61 3.91 -2.19
N GLY A 138 -3.99 3.02 -1.26
CA GLY A 138 -5.31 2.38 -1.23
C GLY A 138 -6.22 2.86 -0.11
N GLY A 139 -5.71 3.71 0.79
CA GLY A 139 -6.48 4.30 1.89
C GLY A 139 -6.85 3.35 3.01
N ASN A 140 -6.54 2.06 2.89
CA ASN A 140 -6.97 1.03 3.84
C ASN A 140 -5.91 -0.04 4.02
N VAL A 141 -5.70 -0.46 5.25
CA VAL A 141 -4.87 -1.61 5.59
C VAL A 141 -5.41 -2.27 6.84
N LEU A 142 -5.33 -3.59 6.91
CA LEU A 142 -5.62 -4.35 8.12
C LEU A 142 -4.30 -4.93 8.64
N LEU A 143 -4.04 -4.68 9.91
CA LEU A 143 -2.90 -5.23 10.65
C LEU A 143 -3.40 -6.31 11.60
N TYR A 144 -2.61 -7.35 11.71
CA TYR A 144 -2.84 -8.40 12.71
C TYR A 144 -1.56 -8.67 13.47
N LEU A 145 -1.60 -8.39 14.77
CA LEU A 145 -0.49 -8.63 15.68
C LEU A 145 -0.45 -10.12 16.04
N THR A 146 0.62 -10.79 15.64
CA THR A 146 0.88 -12.22 15.91
C THR A 146 2.02 -12.36 16.91
N ASP A 147 2.20 -13.56 17.45
CA ASP A 147 3.35 -13.88 18.32
C ASP A 147 4.72 -13.73 17.62
N LYS A 148 4.72 -13.63 16.28
CA LYS A 148 5.94 -13.50 15.45
C LYS A 148 6.12 -12.10 14.86
N GLY A 149 5.27 -11.14 15.26
CA GLY A 149 5.26 -9.79 14.74
C GLY A 149 4.02 -9.44 13.93
N LEU A 150 4.05 -8.30 13.29
CA LEU A 150 2.93 -7.69 12.61
C LEU A 150 2.72 -8.27 11.20
N LYS A 151 1.50 -8.74 10.93
CA LYS A 151 1.07 -9.19 9.60
C LYS A 151 0.21 -8.12 8.93
N VAL A 152 0.52 -7.80 7.67
CA VAL A 152 -0.17 -6.79 6.87
C VAL A 152 -1.12 -7.46 5.89
N TYR A 153 -2.37 -7.03 5.88
CA TYR A 153 -3.36 -7.45 4.90
C TYR A 153 -3.73 -6.27 3.99
N PRO A 154 -3.42 -6.36 2.69
CA PRO A 154 -3.86 -5.37 1.72
C PRO A 154 -5.37 -5.39 1.53
N LEU A 155 -5.95 -4.28 1.03
CA LEU A 155 -7.38 -4.11 0.85
C LEU A 155 -8.05 -5.25 0.05
N GLU A 156 -7.35 -5.89 -0.86
CA GLU A 156 -7.90 -7.00 -1.66
C GLU A 156 -8.17 -8.27 -0.84
N LYS A 157 -7.49 -8.45 0.30
CA LYS A 157 -7.55 -9.65 1.14
C LYS A 157 -8.53 -9.58 2.29
N PHE A 158 -9.17 -8.44 2.54
CA PHE A 158 -10.14 -8.32 3.60
C PHE A 158 -11.37 -7.52 3.19
N VAL A 159 -12.44 -7.72 3.91
CA VAL A 159 -13.65 -6.89 3.89
C VAL A 159 -14.00 -6.47 5.30
N SER A 160 -14.64 -5.33 5.45
CA SER A 160 -15.03 -4.79 6.76
C SER A 160 -16.41 -4.15 6.72
N LYS A 161 -17.03 -4.08 7.89
CA LYS A 161 -18.23 -3.29 8.15
C LYS A 161 -18.04 -2.44 9.39
N ARG A 162 -18.46 -1.20 9.32
CA ARG A 162 -18.40 -0.24 10.42
C ARG A 162 -19.80 0.23 10.81
N ASP A 163 -19.92 0.82 11.98
CA ASP A 163 -21.10 1.57 12.38
C ASP A 163 -21.04 3.02 11.88
N GLU A 164 -22.10 3.79 12.11
CA GLU A 164 -22.19 5.20 11.71
C GLU A 164 -21.12 6.09 12.35
N VAL A 165 -20.61 5.71 13.52
CA VAL A 165 -19.55 6.43 14.23
C VAL A 165 -18.15 6.05 13.73
N GLY A 166 -18.05 4.94 12.98
CA GLY A 166 -16.82 4.43 12.40
C GLY A 166 -16.16 3.29 13.16
N ASN A 167 -16.81 2.76 14.22
CA ASN A 167 -16.28 1.59 14.93
C ASN A 167 -16.39 0.33 14.07
N VAL A 168 -15.40 -0.54 14.18
CA VAL A 168 -15.37 -1.81 13.45
C VAL A 168 -16.37 -2.79 14.05
N LEU A 169 -17.32 -3.27 13.26
CA LEU A 169 -18.30 -4.28 13.64
C LEU A 169 -17.88 -5.67 13.19
N GLU A 170 -17.36 -5.78 11.97
CA GLU A 170 -16.97 -7.05 11.35
C GLU A 170 -15.74 -6.84 10.49
N ILE A 171 -14.83 -7.83 10.51
CA ILE A 171 -13.72 -7.97 9.56
C ILE A 171 -13.72 -9.42 9.08
N ILE A 172 -13.56 -9.63 7.78
CA ILE A 172 -13.35 -10.97 7.24
C ILE A 172 -12.15 -10.91 6.31
N THR A 173 -11.13 -11.73 6.60
CA THR A 173 -9.99 -11.89 5.70
C THR A 173 -10.17 -13.13 4.84
N LYS A 174 -9.60 -13.10 3.64
CA LYS A 174 -9.52 -14.23 2.73
C LYS A 174 -8.07 -14.52 2.39
N GLU A 175 -7.60 -15.73 2.67
CA GLU A 175 -6.25 -16.19 2.37
C GLU A 175 -6.31 -17.52 1.62
N SER A 176 -5.48 -17.64 0.59
CA SER A 176 -5.30 -18.92 -0.14
C SER A 176 -4.11 -19.64 0.49
N VAL A 177 -4.34 -20.81 1.02
CA VAL A 177 -3.37 -21.56 1.82
C VAL A 177 -3.21 -22.96 1.27
N ASN A 178 -1.96 -23.42 1.18
CA ASN A 178 -1.68 -24.78 0.77
C ASN A 178 -2.27 -25.78 1.79
N PRO A 179 -2.99 -26.82 1.34
CA PRO A 179 -3.60 -27.81 2.23
C PRO A 179 -2.66 -28.44 3.24
N GLN A 180 -1.37 -28.57 2.90
CA GLN A 180 -0.36 -29.15 3.81
C GLN A 180 -0.12 -28.31 5.08
N ALA A 181 -0.51 -27.03 5.08
CA ALA A 181 -0.42 -26.16 6.25
C ALA A 181 -1.59 -26.32 7.24
N LEU A 182 -2.63 -27.08 6.87
CA LEU A 182 -3.81 -27.32 7.69
C LEU A 182 -3.66 -28.57 8.57
N PRO A 183 -4.35 -28.63 9.75
CA PRO A 183 -4.36 -29.83 10.60
C PRO A 183 -4.89 -31.04 9.83
N LEU A 184 -4.19 -32.17 9.94
CA LEU A 184 -4.53 -33.41 9.23
C LEU A 184 -5.96 -33.90 9.54
N ASP A 185 -6.39 -33.77 10.79
CA ASP A 185 -7.74 -34.18 11.22
C ASP A 185 -8.82 -33.36 10.51
N PHE A 186 -8.59 -32.05 10.36
CA PHE A 186 -9.49 -31.15 9.65
C PHE A 186 -9.52 -31.46 8.13
N LEU A 187 -8.38 -31.72 7.51
CA LEU A 187 -8.30 -32.13 6.12
C LEU A 187 -9.08 -33.43 5.87
N ASN A 188 -8.99 -34.40 6.78
CA ASN A 188 -9.73 -35.64 6.70
C ASN A 188 -11.25 -35.45 6.84
N GLN A 189 -11.71 -34.47 7.62
CA GLN A 189 -13.11 -34.10 7.71
C GLN A 189 -13.65 -33.53 6.40
N ILE A 190 -12.90 -32.58 5.78
CA ILE A 190 -13.28 -31.98 4.49
C ILE A 190 -13.32 -33.06 3.39
N LYS A 191 -12.32 -33.94 3.34
CA LYS A 191 -12.26 -35.06 2.36
C LYS A 191 -13.48 -35.94 2.41
N LYS A 192 -13.93 -36.31 3.62
CA LYS A 192 -15.10 -37.21 3.81
C LYS A 192 -16.41 -36.53 3.37
N LYS A 193 -16.51 -35.23 3.48
CA LYS A 193 -17.75 -34.48 3.21
C LYS A 193 -17.97 -34.19 1.73
N GLU A 194 -16.91 -33.95 0.97
CA GLU A 194 -17.00 -33.51 -0.45
C GLU A 194 -16.58 -34.58 -1.49
N ASN A 195 -16.31 -35.82 -1.11
CA ASN A 195 -15.78 -36.85 -2.02
C ASN A 195 -14.55 -36.36 -2.83
N TYR A 196 -13.63 -35.67 -2.17
CA TYR A 196 -12.47 -35.06 -2.78
C TYR A 196 -11.49 -36.09 -3.30
N ASP A 197 -11.19 -36.05 -4.60
CA ASP A 197 -10.15 -36.84 -5.24
C ASP A 197 -8.74 -36.30 -4.85
N GLU A 198 -7.75 -37.20 -4.73
CA GLU A 198 -6.37 -36.85 -4.37
C GLU A 198 -5.74 -35.77 -5.29
N LYS A 199 -6.18 -35.69 -6.54
CA LYS A 199 -5.71 -34.68 -7.51
C LYS A 199 -6.15 -33.23 -7.21
N THR A 200 -7.26 -33.07 -6.51
CA THR A 200 -7.79 -31.72 -6.13
C THR A 200 -7.08 -31.14 -4.89
N MET A 201 -6.18 -31.91 -4.26
CA MET A 201 -5.38 -31.44 -3.11
C MET A 201 -4.11 -30.67 -3.49
N GLU A 202 -3.81 -30.50 -4.77
CA GLU A 202 -2.72 -29.64 -5.23
C GLU A 202 -3.13 -28.16 -5.28
N ASP A 203 -4.44 -27.88 -5.28
CA ASP A 203 -4.95 -26.52 -5.31
C ASP A 203 -5.02 -25.91 -3.90
N ASP A 204 -4.65 -24.64 -3.80
CA ASP A 204 -4.74 -23.88 -2.55
C ASP A 204 -6.20 -23.75 -2.10
N LEU A 205 -6.42 -23.83 -0.79
CA LEU A 205 -7.72 -23.68 -0.16
C LEU A 205 -7.93 -22.27 0.37
N ASP A 206 -9.11 -21.72 0.11
CA ASP A 206 -9.50 -20.42 0.65
C ASP A 206 -9.91 -20.57 2.13
N ILE A 207 -9.16 -19.88 3.00
CA ILE A 207 -9.46 -19.76 4.43
C ILE A 207 -10.01 -18.36 4.69
N TYR A 208 -11.12 -18.33 5.42
CA TYR A 208 -11.73 -17.09 5.86
C TYR A 208 -11.56 -16.94 7.36
N THR A 209 -10.92 -15.85 7.80
CA THR A 209 -10.88 -15.48 9.23
C THR A 209 -11.98 -14.46 9.48
N TYR A 210 -12.96 -14.83 10.29
CA TYR A 210 -14.07 -13.97 10.64
C TYR A 210 -13.90 -13.38 12.01
N VAL A 211 -13.76 -12.07 12.09
CA VAL A 211 -13.66 -11.28 13.32
C VAL A 211 -14.96 -10.51 13.50
N LYS A 212 -15.59 -10.63 14.63
CA LYS A 212 -16.86 -9.96 14.93
C LYS A 212 -16.81 -9.30 16.30
N ARG A 213 -17.33 -8.07 16.35
CA ARG A 213 -17.57 -7.37 17.61
C ARG A 213 -18.84 -7.90 18.28
N ILE A 214 -18.72 -8.33 19.53
CA ILE A 214 -19.85 -8.72 20.39
C ILE A 214 -19.68 -7.99 21.72
N ASN A 215 -20.52 -6.99 21.95
CA ASN A 215 -20.41 -6.04 23.07
C ASN A 215 -19.02 -5.36 23.05
N ASP A 216 -18.21 -5.56 24.11
CA ASP A 216 -16.88 -4.99 24.29
C ASP A 216 -15.74 -5.95 23.90
N ASP A 217 -16.06 -7.04 23.19
CA ASP A 217 -15.08 -8.02 22.78
C ASP A 217 -15.04 -8.18 21.26
N HIS A 218 -13.85 -8.42 20.71
CA HIS A 218 -13.65 -9.02 19.43
C HIS A 218 -13.52 -10.54 19.59
N ILE A 219 -14.30 -11.28 18.80
CA ILE A 219 -14.25 -12.74 18.75
C ILE A 219 -13.94 -13.13 17.30
N TRP A 220 -13.03 -14.06 17.12
CA TRP A 220 -12.66 -14.54 15.78
C TRP A 220 -12.51 -16.05 15.71
N TYR A 221 -12.65 -16.57 14.51
CA TYR A 221 -12.39 -17.96 14.15
C TYR A 221 -12.04 -18.06 12.68
N GLN A 222 -11.45 -19.19 12.28
CA GLN A 222 -11.17 -19.49 10.88
C GLN A 222 -12.15 -20.54 10.34
N GLU A 223 -12.52 -20.35 9.08
CA GLU A 223 -13.43 -21.22 8.35
C GLU A 223 -12.83 -21.56 6.99
N CYS A 224 -12.94 -22.82 6.60
CA CYS A 224 -12.61 -23.30 5.27
C CYS A 224 -13.78 -24.15 4.76
N LYS A 225 -14.29 -23.85 3.55
CA LYS A 225 -15.42 -24.54 2.93
C LYS A 225 -16.66 -24.70 3.83
N GLY A 226 -16.97 -23.70 4.63
CA GLY A 226 -18.11 -23.71 5.54
C GLY A 226 -17.90 -24.49 6.83
N GLU A 227 -16.70 -25.01 7.07
CA GLU A 227 -16.34 -25.72 8.29
C GLU A 227 -15.34 -24.92 9.11
N LYS A 228 -15.61 -24.80 10.41
CA LYS A 228 -14.73 -24.09 11.34
C LYS A 228 -13.48 -24.91 11.60
N ILE A 229 -12.31 -24.27 11.51
CA ILE A 229 -11.02 -24.91 11.80
C ILE A 229 -10.85 -24.99 13.31
N PRO A 230 -10.67 -26.19 13.90
CA PRO A 230 -10.50 -26.32 15.33
C PRO A 230 -9.25 -25.61 15.85
N GLY A 231 -9.35 -24.98 17.04
CA GLY A 231 -8.21 -24.32 17.70
C GLY A 231 -7.85 -22.94 17.13
N THR A 232 -8.68 -22.38 16.23
CA THR A 232 -8.45 -21.04 15.66
C THR A 232 -9.31 -19.95 16.31
N ASP A 233 -10.06 -20.33 17.35
CA ASP A 233 -10.89 -19.40 18.09
C ASP A 233 -10.04 -18.45 18.94
N GLY A 234 -10.40 -17.18 18.89
CA GLY A 234 -9.79 -16.19 19.74
C GLY A 234 -10.81 -15.18 20.24
N ARG A 235 -10.47 -14.55 21.35
CA ARG A 235 -11.26 -13.48 21.98
C ARG A 235 -10.34 -12.48 22.66
N SER A 236 -10.61 -11.19 22.45
CA SER A 236 -9.93 -10.10 23.16
C SER A 236 -10.92 -8.98 23.47
N LYS A 237 -10.59 -8.13 24.42
CA LYS A 237 -11.27 -6.83 24.55
C LYS A 237 -10.96 -5.97 23.32
N ILE A 238 -11.87 -5.06 22.97
CA ILE A 238 -11.71 -4.15 21.82
C ILE A 238 -10.42 -3.35 21.96
N ASP A 239 -10.17 -2.79 23.15
CA ASP A 239 -9.02 -1.92 23.43
C ASP A 239 -7.65 -2.62 23.30
N VAL A 240 -7.62 -3.96 23.36
CA VAL A 240 -6.42 -4.79 23.25
C VAL A 240 -6.55 -5.81 22.12
N SER A 241 -7.36 -5.48 21.11
CA SER A 241 -7.58 -6.36 19.97
C SER A 241 -6.31 -6.47 19.13
N PRO A 242 -5.89 -7.69 18.72
CA PRO A 242 -4.77 -7.85 17.81
C PRO A 242 -5.12 -7.46 16.36
N TRP A 243 -6.39 -7.17 16.07
CA TRP A 243 -6.89 -6.78 14.76
C TRP A 243 -7.05 -5.28 14.69
N ILE A 244 -6.19 -4.59 13.92
CA ILE A 244 -6.13 -3.14 13.80
C ILE A 244 -6.47 -2.77 12.36
N LEU A 245 -7.63 -2.15 12.15
CA LEU A 245 -8.10 -1.75 10.82
C LEU A 245 -7.96 -0.24 10.64
N LEU A 246 -6.94 0.17 9.89
CA LEU A 246 -6.57 1.57 9.67
C LEU A 246 -7.19 2.12 8.38
N ARG A 247 -7.54 3.41 8.42
CA ARG A 247 -7.97 4.23 7.27
C ARG A 247 -7.09 5.46 7.16
N PHE A 248 -6.69 5.85 5.93
CA PHE A 248 -5.87 7.05 5.75
C PHE A 248 -6.75 8.32 5.78
N ILE A 249 -7.62 8.51 4.80
CA ILE A 249 -8.59 9.61 4.82
C ILE A 249 -9.95 9.02 5.20
N ARG A 250 -10.47 9.48 6.32
CA ARG A 250 -11.77 9.05 6.85
C ARG A 250 -12.86 9.95 6.32
N ILE A 251 -13.89 9.37 5.73
CA ILE A 251 -15.14 10.03 5.38
C ILE A 251 -16.25 9.44 6.25
N ASP A 252 -17.07 10.31 6.81
CA ASP A 252 -18.18 9.91 7.67
C ASP A 252 -19.19 9.09 6.89
N GLY A 253 -19.67 7.99 7.50
CA GLY A 253 -20.60 7.04 6.86
C GLY A 253 -19.96 6.05 5.88
N GLU A 254 -18.66 6.14 5.54
CA GLU A 254 -17.97 5.16 4.71
C GLU A 254 -17.31 4.08 5.55
N ASP A 255 -17.45 2.81 5.13
CA ASP A 255 -16.79 1.66 5.77
C ASP A 255 -15.27 1.64 5.51
N TYR A 256 -14.84 2.23 4.39
CA TYR A 256 -13.45 2.27 3.92
C TYR A 256 -12.95 3.71 3.84
N GLY A 257 -11.64 3.88 4.02
CA GLY A 257 -10.96 5.15 3.83
C GLY A 257 -10.51 5.34 2.39
N ARG A 258 -10.08 6.56 2.05
CA ARG A 258 -9.53 6.94 0.75
C ARG A 258 -8.04 7.14 0.83
N GLY A 259 -7.33 6.81 -0.27
CA GLY A 259 -5.89 6.96 -0.37
C GLY A 259 -5.50 8.41 -0.68
N TYR A 260 -4.33 8.83 -0.19
CA TYR A 260 -3.79 10.15 -0.49
C TYR A 260 -3.49 10.34 -1.99
N VAL A 261 -3.06 9.26 -2.65
CA VAL A 261 -2.81 9.27 -4.10
C VAL A 261 -4.08 9.58 -4.90
N GLU A 262 -5.26 9.24 -4.39
CA GLU A 262 -6.54 9.48 -5.06
C GLU A 262 -6.78 10.98 -5.31
N GLU A 263 -6.36 11.84 -4.39
CA GLU A 263 -6.48 13.30 -4.51
C GLU A 263 -5.63 13.87 -5.64
N TYR A 264 -4.47 13.26 -5.90
CA TYR A 264 -3.52 13.70 -6.92
C TYR A 264 -3.53 12.85 -8.19
N ARG A 265 -4.50 11.94 -8.31
CA ARG A 265 -4.59 11.00 -9.44
C ARG A 265 -4.66 11.70 -10.79
N GLY A 266 -5.38 12.83 -10.89
CA GLY A 266 -5.46 13.64 -12.12
C GLY A 266 -4.10 14.14 -12.59
N ASP A 267 -3.27 14.63 -11.68
CA ASP A 267 -1.92 15.08 -11.97
C ASP A 267 -1.01 13.91 -12.38
N LEU A 268 -1.12 12.76 -11.72
CA LEU A 268 -0.36 11.56 -12.06
C LEU A 268 -0.74 11.00 -13.44
N ILE A 269 -2.03 10.98 -13.81
CA ILE A 269 -2.49 10.57 -15.15
C ILE A 269 -1.95 11.53 -16.21
N SER A 270 -2.00 12.84 -15.95
CA SER A 270 -1.49 13.85 -16.86
C SER A 270 0.02 13.71 -17.06
N LEU A 271 0.76 13.49 -15.97
CA LEU A 271 2.20 13.27 -15.99
C LEU A 271 2.56 11.99 -16.79
N GLU A 272 1.84 10.89 -16.55
CA GLU A 272 2.03 9.63 -17.26
C GLU A 272 1.82 9.80 -18.76
N SER A 273 0.68 10.41 -19.14
CA SER A 273 0.33 10.61 -20.55
C SER A 273 1.30 11.50 -21.29
N LEU A 274 1.74 12.61 -20.66
CA LEU A 274 2.71 13.53 -21.26
C LEU A 274 4.08 12.89 -21.37
N THR A 275 4.53 12.16 -20.35
CA THR A 275 5.81 11.46 -20.37
C THR A 275 5.83 10.39 -21.46
N GLN A 276 4.76 9.59 -21.57
CA GLN A 276 4.60 8.60 -22.62
C GLN A 276 4.64 9.26 -24.01
N ALA A 277 3.88 10.34 -24.21
CA ALA A 277 3.81 11.04 -25.50
C ALA A 277 5.17 11.61 -25.91
N ILE A 278 5.97 12.15 -24.98
CA ILE A 278 7.32 12.64 -25.27
C ILE A 278 8.24 11.50 -25.65
N ILE A 279 8.23 10.38 -24.93
CA ILE A 279 9.09 9.22 -25.20
C ILE A 279 8.75 8.62 -26.56
N GLU A 280 7.47 8.39 -26.86
CA GLU A 280 7.00 7.86 -28.13
C GLU A 280 7.26 8.84 -29.29
N GLY A 281 7.02 10.14 -29.06
CA GLY A 281 7.28 11.18 -30.02
C GLY A 281 8.77 11.35 -30.34
N ALA A 282 9.63 11.29 -29.33
CA ALA A 282 11.07 11.30 -29.49
C ALA A 282 11.57 10.07 -30.28
N ALA A 283 11.05 8.88 -29.98
CA ALA A 283 11.34 7.65 -30.71
C ALA A 283 10.88 7.73 -32.21
N ALA A 284 9.72 8.34 -32.45
CA ALA A 284 9.23 8.57 -33.79
C ALA A 284 10.08 9.61 -34.57
N SER A 285 10.49 10.68 -33.89
CA SER A 285 11.32 11.75 -34.47
C SER A 285 12.75 11.28 -34.78
N ALA A 286 13.24 10.28 -34.06
CA ALA A 286 14.53 9.65 -34.35
C ALA A 286 14.53 8.81 -35.63
N LYS A 287 13.34 8.47 -36.17
CA LYS A 287 13.20 7.75 -37.44
C LYS A 287 13.23 8.76 -38.59
N VAL A 288 14.29 8.76 -39.35
CA VAL A 288 14.42 9.54 -40.60
C VAL A 288 14.06 8.65 -41.76
N LEU A 289 13.07 9.05 -42.55
CA LEU A 289 12.70 8.38 -43.79
C LEU A 289 13.16 9.23 -45.00
N PHE A 290 13.93 8.64 -45.88
CA PHE A 290 14.31 9.23 -47.12
C PHE A 290 13.33 8.79 -48.22
N LEU A 291 12.64 9.72 -48.81
CA LEU A 291 11.78 9.48 -49.97
C LEU A 291 12.57 9.86 -51.24
N VAL A 292 12.66 8.92 -52.17
CA VAL A 292 13.33 9.12 -53.45
C VAL A 292 12.26 9.15 -54.52
N ASN A 293 12.30 10.18 -55.37
CA ASN A 293 11.38 10.31 -56.51
C ASN A 293 11.59 9.14 -57.47
N PRO A 294 10.59 8.31 -57.75
CA PRO A 294 10.70 7.15 -58.61
C PRO A 294 11.06 7.52 -60.06
N ASN A 295 10.72 8.74 -60.49
CA ASN A 295 11.00 9.26 -61.84
C ASN A 295 12.26 10.15 -61.92
N GLY A 296 12.99 10.27 -60.78
CA GLY A 296 14.20 11.07 -60.69
C GLY A 296 15.47 10.34 -61.20
N GLN A 297 16.56 11.09 -61.31
CA GLN A 297 17.87 10.54 -61.66
C GLN A 297 18.54 9.77 -60.57
N THR A 298 18.16 10.03 -59.28
CA THR A 298 18.74 9.42 -58.10
C THR A 298 18.07 8.07 -57.82
N ARG A 299 18.86 7.01 -57.71
CA ARG A 299 18.35 5.65 -57.44
C ARG A 299 18.43 5.33 -55.95
N ALA A 300 17.30 4.95 -55.35
CA ALA A 300 17.19 4.59 -53.91
C ALA A 300 18.19 3.50 -53.47
N ALA A 301 18.40 2.47 -54.32
CA ALA A 301 19.32 1.36 -54.04
C ALA A 301 20.80 1.82 -53.98
N THR A 302 21.17 2.85 -54.75
CA THR A 302 22.53 3.40 -54.74
C THR A 302 22.78 4.26 -53.51
N LEU A 303 21.76 5.00 -53.09
CA LEU A 303 21.79 5.84 -51.90
C LEU A 303 21.82 4.98 -50.59
N ALA A 304 21.00 3.97 -50.55
CA ALA A 304 20.90 3.08 -49.37
C ALA A 304 22.18 2.29 -49.05
N LYS A 305 23.00 2.02 -50.09
CA LYS A 305 24.28 1.28 -49.98
C LYS A 305 25.50 2.20 -49.85
N ALA A 306 25.31 3.52 -49.85
CA ALA A 306 26.42 4.47 -49.79
C ALA A 306 26.93 4.60 -48.34
N PRO A 307 28.23 4.40 -48.08
CA PRO A 307 28.80 4.68 -46.77
C PRO A 307 28.81 6.19 -46.48
N ASN A 308 28.95 6.55 -45.21
CA ASN A 308 29.01 7.95 -44.82
C ASN A 308 30.17 8.69 -45.51
N GLY A 309 29.90 9.85 -46.13
CA GLY A 309 30.88 10.62 -46.87
C GLY A 309 31.09 10.18 -48.32
N ALA A 310 30.34 9.19 -48.83
CA ALA A 310 30.45 8.76 -50.23
C ALA A 310 29.95 9.83 -51.21
N ILE A 311 30.70 10.02 -52.33
CA ILE A 311 30.27 10.87 -53.45
C ILE A 311 29.47 10.02 -54.43
N ARG A 312 28.23 10.46 -54.72
CA ARG A 312 27.31 9.77 -55.64
C ARG A 312 26.69 10.78 -56.61
N GLU A 313 26.45 10.33 -57.83
CA GLU A 313 25.70 11.10 -58.80
C GLU A 313 24.21 11.07 -58.49
N GLY A 314 23.54 12.21 -58.58
CA GLY A 314 22.10 12.35 -58.33
C GLY A 314 21.70 13.80 -58.17
N SER A 315 20.38 14.04 -58.13
CA SER A 315 19.83 15.35 -57.85
C SER A 315 19.34 15.43 -56.39
N ALA A 316 19.72 16.46 -55.66
CA ALA A 316 19.23 16.71 -54.31
C ALA A 316 17.70 16.94 -54.27
N ALA A 317 17.11 17.41 -55.41
CA ALA A 317 15.66 17.58 -55.56
C ALA A 317 14.87 16.25 -55.61
N ASP A 318 15.55 15.14 -55.95
CA ASP A 318 14.93 13.82 -56.01
C ASP A 318 14.79 13.17 -54.64
N VAL A 319 15.48 13.69 -53.63
CA VAL A 319 15.50 13.11 -52.28
C VAL A 319 14.86 14.09 -51.33
N SER A 320 13.73 13.71 -50.76
CA SER A 320 13.11 14.43 -49.63
C SER A 320 13.28 13.66 -48.35
N VAL A 321 13.56 14.38 -47.30
CA VAL A 321 13.67 13.82 -45.93
C VAL A 321 12.34 14.04 -45.23
N MET A 322 11.68 12.93 -44.87
CA MET A 322 10.50 12.99 -44.04
C MET A 322 10.95 12.88 -42.58
N GLN A 323 10.95 14.00 -41.89
CA GLN A 323 11.29 14.11 -40.50
C GLN A 323 10.17 14.83 -39.77
N VAL A 324 9.74 14.29 -38.64
CA VAL A 324 8.73 14.92 -37.76
C VAL A 324 9.44 16.02 -36.96
N ASN A 325 9.25 17.28 -37.34
CA ASN A 325 9.81 18.41 -36.60
C ASN A 325 8.77 18.97 -35.60
N LYS A 326 8.74 18.46 -34.37
CA LYS A 326 7.86 18.87 -33.30
C LYS A 326 8.60 19.44 -32.08
N ALA A 327 9.77 20.01 -32.27
CA ALA A 327 10.60 20.51 -31.15
C ALA A 327 9.86 21.54 -30.27
N GLY A 328 9.02 22.39 -30.87
CA GLY A 328 8.18 23.37 -30.14
C GLY A 328 7.15 22.70 -29.23
N ASP A 329 6.46 21.69 -29.76
CA ASP A 329 5.41 20.99 -29.00
C ASP A 329 6.02 20.23 -27.81
N PHE A 330 7.19 19.61 -28.00
CA PHE A 330 7.91 18.92 -26.92
C PHE A 330 8.38 19.89 -25.83
N SER A 331 8.80 21.10 -26.19
CA SER A 331 9.19 22.11 -25.20
C SER A 331 8.02 22.52 -24.30
N ILE A 332 6.83 22.70 -24.87
CA ILE A 332 5.62 23.03 -24.11
C ILE A 332 5.23 21.87 -23.19
N ALA A 333 5.27 20.63 -23.71
CA ALA A 333 4.97 19.45 -22.90
C ALA A 333 5.96 19.26 -21.75
N LEU A 334 7.26 19.49 -21.97
CA LEU A 334 8.28 19.43 -20.91
C LEU A 334 8.04 20.48 -19.82
N GLN A 335 7.63 21.72 -20.18
CA GLN A 335 7.29 22.73 -19.18
C GLN A 335 6.04 22.35 -18.38
N ALA A 336 5.05 21.73 -19.01
CA ALA A 336 3.87 21.19 -18.30
C ALA A 336 4.25 20.07 -17.31
N ILE A 337 5.09 19.13 -17.74
CA ILE A 337 5.65 18.07 -16.90
C ILE A 337 6.34 18.67 -15.66
N GLN A 338 7.26 19.61 -15.85
CA GLN A 338 7.99 20.22 -14.74
C GLN A 338 7.07 20.90 -13.73
N ARG A 339 6.00 21.55 -14.18
CA ARG A 339 5.01 22.17 -13.28
C ARG A 339 4.22 21.13 -12.50
N ILE A 340 3.82 20.01 -13.14
CA ILE A 340 3.10 18.91 -12.48
C ILE A 340 4.04 18.22 -11.47
N GLU A 341 5.28 17.94 -11.87
CA GLU A 341 6.29 17.36 -10.98
C GLU A 341 6.56 18.22 -9.75
N ALA A 342 6.65 19.54 -9.91
CA ALA A 342 6.86 20.46 -8.79
C ALA A 342 5.67 20.42 -7.81
N ARG A 343 4.41 20.44 -8.30
CA ARG A 343 3.23 20.32 -7.45
C ARG A 343 3.16 18.99 -6.71
N LEU A 344 3.41 17.90 -7.40
CA LEU A 344 3.43 16.57 -6.78
C LEU A 344 4.59 16.43 -5.79
N ALA A 345 5.76 16.99 -6.11
CA ALA A 345 6.90 16.98 -5.20
C ALA A 345 6.62 17.73 -3.90
N ASP A 346 5.91 18.85 -3.98
CA ASP A 346 5.48 19.61 -2.83
C ASP A 346 4.43 18.86 -2.01
N ALA A 347 3.37 18.38 -2.65
CA ALA A 347 2.29 17.64 -2.03
C ALA A 347 2.77 16.37 -1.28
N PHE A 348 3.72 15.64 -1.84
CA PHE A 348 4.30 14.43 -1.23
C PHE A 348 5.58 14.71 -0.44
N LEU A 349 5.89 15.95 -0.16
CA LEU A 349 7.04 16.37 0.63
C LEU A 349 8.39 15.88 0.10
N LEU A 350 8.53 15.74 -1.23
CA LEU A 350 9.79 15.27 -1.84
C LEU A 350 10.92 16.29 -1.74
N ALA A 351 10.59 17.58 -1.69
CA ALA A 351 11.55 18.68 -1.68
C ALA A 351 12.11 19.01 -0.28
N SER A 352 11.58 18.38 0.79
CA SER A 352 12.06 18.65 2.13
C SER A 352 13.50 18.18 2.33
N SER A 353 14.33 19.04 2.92
CA SER A 353 15.78 18.92 3.06
C SER A 353 16.24 17.77 3.97
N ILE A 354 15.32 16.97 4.54
CA ILE A 354 15.64 15.88 5.47
C ILE A 354 15.74 14.55 4.71
N GLN A 355 16.62 14.49 3.72
CA GLN A 355 17.01 13.24 3.06
C GLN A 355 18.35 12.73 3.62
N ARG A 356 18.59 12.78 4.93
CA ARG A 356 19.75 12.11 5.51
C ARG A 356 19.39 10.67 5.84
N GLN A 357 20.25 9.74 5.39
CA GLN A 357 20.15 8.32 5.69
C GLN A 357 20.03 8.12 7.20
N ALA A 358 18.94 7.49 7.61
CA ALA A 358 18.39 7.50 8.95
C ALA A 358 19.05 6.51 9.92
N GLU A 359 20.36 6.50 10.05
CA GLU A 359 20.97 5.71 11.13
C GLU A 359 21.01 6.43 12.49
N ARG A 360 20.84 7.77 12.53
CA ARG A 360 20.78 8.56 13.78
C ARG A 360 19.86 9.76 13.59
N VAL A 361 18.56 9.57 13.76
CA VAL A 361 17.60 10.67 13.77
C VAL A 361 17.50 11.23 15.18
N THR A 362 17.68 12.55 15.35
CA THR A 362 17.52 13.19 16.64
C THR A 362 16.06 13.46 16.96
N ALA A 363 15.70 13.55 18.25
CA ALA A 363 14.34 13.91 18.67
C ALA A 363 13.84 15.25 18.09
N ALA A 364 14.75 16.21 17.87
CA ALA A 364 14.41 17.47 17.24
C ALA A 364 14.04 17.31 15.75
N GLU A 365 14.75 16.45 15.02
CA GLU A 365 14.43 16.14 13.62
C GLU A 365 13.09 15.40 13.49
N VAL A 366 12.79 14.48 14.41
CA VAL A 366 11.46 13.80 14.47
C VAL A 366 10.34 14.82 14.67
N ASN A 367 10.50 15.76 15.61
CA ASN A 367 9.51 16.79 15.87
C ASN A 367 9.30 17.72 14.66
N ILE A 368 10.36 18.12 13.97
CA ILE A 368 10.26 18.97 12.75
C ILE A 368 9.52 18.18 11.66
N MET A 369 9.85 16.89 11.47
CA MET A 369 9.18 16.03 10.49
C MET A 369 7.70 15.82 10.83
N ALA A 370 7.37 15.62 12.10
CA ALA A 370 5.98 15.51 12.56
C ALA A 370 5.19 16.78 12.30
N GLN A 371 5.77 17.97 12.55
CA GLN A 371 5.14 19.26 12.23
C GLN A 371 4.96 19.45 10.73
N GLU A 372 5.93 19.06 9.91
CA GLU A 372 5.83 19.13 8.45
C GLU A 372 4.71 18.23 7.93
N LEU A 373 4.60 17.00 8.46
CA LEU A 373 3.54 16.06 8.12
C LEU A 373 2.16 16.58 8.57
N GLU A 374 2.05 17.12 9.78
CA GLU A 374 0.81 17.72 10.29
C GLU A 374 0.35 18.89 9.41
N ASN A 375 1.28 19.77 9.01
CA ASN A 375 0.98 20.90 8.15
C ASN A 375 0.56 20.49 6.73
N SER A 376 1.12 19.41 6.19
CA SER A 376 0.85 18.92 4.84
C SER A 376 -0.35 18.01 4.74
N LEU A 377 -0.47 17.07 5.69
CA LEU A 377 -1.54 16.06 5.70
C LEU A 377 -2.75 16.51 6.51
N GLY A 378 -2.65 17.67 7.19
CA GLY A 378 -3.69 18.15 8.10
C GLY A 378 -3.97 17.14 9.20
N GLY A 379 -5.23 16.97 9.58
CA GLY A 379 -5.62 16.05 10.66
C GLY A 379 -5.36 14.56 10.42
N VAL A 380 -4.96 14.15 9.23
CA VAL A 380 -4.69 12.73 8.91
C VAL A 380 -3.54 12.17 9.73
N TYR A 381 -2.46 12.96 9.90
CA TYR A 381 -1.32 12.56 10.73
C TYR A 381 -1.74 12.38 12.21
N SER A 382 -2.51 13.33 12.74
CA SER A 382 -3.06 13.25 14.10
C SER A 382 -3.95 12.01 14.29
N ILE A 383 -4.80 11.69 13.32
CA ILE A 383 -5.66 10.49 13.38
C ILE A 383 -4.81 9.22 13.40
N LEU A 384 -3.83 9.09 12.50
CA LEU A 384 -2.94 7.93 12.45
C LEU A 384 -2.08 7.78 13.71
N SER A 385 -1.75 8.88 14.40
CA SER A 385 -0.99 8.83 15.65
C SER A 385 -1.84 8.40 16.86
N GLN A 386 -3.17 8.42 16.74
CA GLN A 386 -4.12 8.03 17.79
C GLN A 386 -4.71 6.63 17.59
N GLU A 387 -4.78 6.14 16.34
CA GLU A 387 -5.21 4.78 16.01
C GLU A 387 -4.06 3.77 16.13
#